data_11f3e0268eff562f74b3b6f6368cde2f
#
_entry.id   11f3e0268eff562f74b3b6f6368cde2f
#
_cell.length_a   1.000
_cell.length_b   1.000
_cell.length_c   1.000
_cell.angle_alpha   90.00
_cell.angle_beta   90.00
_cell.angle_gamma   90.00
#
_symmetry.space_group_name_H-M   'P 1'
#
loop_
_entity.id
_entity.type
_entity.pdbx_description
1 polymer ?
#
loop_
_entity_poly.entity_id
_entity_poly.type
_entity_poly.pdbx_seq_one_letter_code
_entity_poly.pdbx_strand_id
1 'polypeptide(L)'
;MQSLFDLLRQSALGIIAGLTLGYLASLLIAHERWAFLAEYAPVVTLVAVIAAYFAASDLQASGFMAVFVFGIVLGNQETFGFQMHAGEAQKLAEFVLTTSFIMRLFIFILLGAQVDFAEVGRHWLGAVAVVTVLMLVARPMTVFLCALPDRRARWRLPELLFMCWTRETGVIPAALAGLLLSSQAPGAHVIASVTFVAILMTILVQAPTTEWVARKLGLLESG
;
A
#
# COMPACT_ATOMS: atom_id res chain seq x y z
N MET A 1 11.17 20.04 15.39
CA MET A 1 10.24 19.42 16.34
C MET A 1 8.77 19.57 15.91
N GLN A 2 8.37 20.70 15.34
CA GLN A 2 6.99 20.90 14.83
C GLN A 2 6.61 19.87 13.77
N SER A 3 7.47 19.62 12.79
CA SER A 3 7.18 18.68 11.70
C SER A 3 6.93 17.23 12.17
N LEU A 4 7.61 16.76 13.21
CA LEU A 4 7.41 15.43 13.78
C LEU A 4 6.09 15.37 14.56
N PHE A 5 5.78 16.42 15.30
CA PHE A 5 4.50 16.52 16.00
C PHE A 5 3.31 16.55 15.03
N ASP A 6 3.42 17.32 13.94
CA ASP A 6 2.41 17.41 12.90
C ASP A 6 2.21 16.05 12.21
N LEU A 7 3.28 15.32 11.92
CA LEU A 7 3.22 13.98 11.34
C LEU A 7 2.52 12.98 12.28
N LEU A 8 2.86 13.00 13.57
CA LEU A 8 2.22 12.13 14.56
C LEU A 8 0.75 12.48 14.74
N ARG A 9 0.42 13.77 14.81
CA ARG A 9 -0.96 14.26 14.92
C ARG A 9 -1.78 13.83 13.70
N GLN A 10 -1.30 14.07 12.49
CA GLN A 10 -1.99 13.70 11.25
C GLN A 10 -2.21 12.19 11.16
N SER A 11 -1.21 11.40 11.54
CA SER A 11 -1.33 9.94 11.56
C SER A 11 -2.33 9.47 12.60
N ALA A 12 -2.28 9.99 13.82
CA ALA A 12 -3.20 9.61 14.90
C ALA A 12 -4.65 9.95 14.56
N LEU A 13 -4.92 11.15 14.04
CA LEU A 13 -6.25 11.54 13.60
C LEU A 13 -6.75 10.69 12.43
N GLY A 14 -5.86 10.34 11.49
CA GLY A 14 -6.17 9.41 10.40
C GLY A 14 -6.55 8.02 10.91
N ILE A 15 -5.80 7.49 11.89
CA ILE A 15 -6.12 6.21 12.53
C ILE A 15 -7.51 6.25 13.17
N ILE A 16 -7.81 7.29 13.95
CA ILE A 16 -9.11 7.44 14.61
C ILE A 16 -10.25 7.51 13.57
N ALA A 17 -10.09 8.30 12.51
CA ALA A 17 -11.08 8.40 11.45
C ALA A 17 -11.29 7.05 10.73
N GLY A 18 -10.20 6.32 10.44
CA GLY A 18 -10.26 5.00 9.84
C GLY A 18 -10.92 3.94 10.72
N LEU A 19 -10.61 3.93 12.02
CA LEU A 19 -11.24 3.04 12.99
C LEU A 19 -12.74 3.30 13.11
N THR A 20 -13.15 4.57 13.26
CA THR A 20 -14.55 4.93 13.44
C THR A 20 -15.39 4.59 12.22
N LEU A 21 -14.93 4.99 11.03
CA LEU A 21 -15.67 4.73 9.79
C LEU A 21 -15.61 3.25 9.37
N GLY A 22 -14.50 2.56 9.63
CA GLY A 22 -14.40 1.11 9.41
C GLY A 22 -15.35 0.33 10.31
N TYR A 23 -15.44 0.70 11.58
CA TYR A 23 -16.38 0.10 12.53
C TYR A 23 -17.84 0.38 12.16
N LEU A 24 -18.17 1.62 11.77
CA LEU A 24 -19.51 1.98 11.30
C LEU A 24 -19.90 1.22 10.03
N ALA A 25 -18.99 1.10 9.06
CA ALA A 25 -19.23 0.31 7.85
C ALA A 25 -19.47 -1.16 8.19
N SER A 26 -18.66 -1.75 9.08
CA SER A 26 -18.84 -3.14 9.54
C SER A 26 -20.18 -3.35 10.26
N LEU A 27 -20.64 -2.36 11.05
CA LEU A 27 -21.98 -2.39 11.65
C LEU A 27 -23.09 -2.46 10.59
N LEU A 28 -22.96 -1.69 9.52
CA LEU A 28 -23.99 -1.60 8.49
C LEU A 28 -24.07 -2.83 7.58
N ILE A 29 -22.96 -3.56 7.42
CA ILE A 29 -22.86 -4.68 6.45
C ILE A 29 -22.70 -6.06 7.10
N ALA A 30 -22.24 -6.15 8.35
CA ALA A 30 -21.85 -7.42 8.97
C ALA A 30 -22.43 -7.67 10.38
N HIS A 31 -23.25 -6.77 10.93
CA HIS A 31 -23.84 -6.95 12.25
C HIS A 31 -25.13 -7.74 12.18
N GLU A 32 -25.32 -8.76 13.03
CA GLU A 32 -26.49 -9.66 13.03
C GLU A 32 -27.86 -8.96 13.02
N ARG A 33 -27.99 -7.82 13.72
CA ARG A 33 -29.26 -7.09 13.82
C ARG A 33 -29.35 -5.83 12.97
N TRP A 34 -28.24 -5.31 12.48
CA TRP A 34 -28.13 -3.98 11.84
C TRP A 34 -27.58 -4.07 10.40
N ALA A 35 -27.31 -5.27 9.90
CA ALA A 35 -26.76 -5.49 8.55
C ALA A 35 -27.83 -5.33 7.46
N PHE A 36 -28.58 -4.24 7.49
CA PHE A 36 -29.62 -3.98 6.48
C PHE A 36 -29.04 -3.63 5.10
N LEU A 37 -27.72 -3.38 5.03
CA LEU A 37 -26.99 -3.09 3.80
C LEU A 37 -26.01 -4.19 3.41
N ALA A 38 -26.11 -5.38 3.99
CA ALA A 38 -25.20 -6.50 3.70
C ALA A 38 -25.21 -6.89 2.22
N GLU A 39 -26.38 -6.88 1.57
CA GLU A 39 -26.51 -7.14 0.13
C GLU A 39 -25.76 -6.10 -0.73
N TYR A 40 -25.64 -4.87 -0.23
CA TYR A 40 -24.95 -3.76 -0.89
C TYR A 40 -23.55 -3.51 -0.34
N ALA A 41 -22.95 -4.49 0.36
CA ALA A 41 -21.64 -4.37 1.00
C ALA A 41 -20.55 -3.78 0.07
N PRO A 42 -20.44 -4.14 -1.21
CA PRO A 42 -19.49 -3.53 -2.14
C PRO A 42 -19.65 -2.01 -2.29
N VAL A 43 -20.90 -1.56 -2.46
CA VAL A 43 -21.21 -0.13 -2.64
C VAL A 43 -20.97 0.64 -1.35
N VAL A 44 -21.44 0.10 -0.23
CA VAL A 44 -21.23 0.70 1.11
C VAL A 44 -19.73 0.84 1.40
N THR A 45 -18.94 -0.19 1.11
CA THR A 45 -17.49 -0.16 1.29
C THR A 45 -16.85 0.92 0.43
N LEU A 46 -17.21 1.05 -0.84
CA LEU A 46 -16.66 2.07 -1.72
C LEU A 46 -16.98 3.49 -1.22
N VAL A 47 -18.24 3.74 -0.87
CA VAL A 47 -18.68 5.03 -0.33
C VAL A 47 -17.98 5.34 1.00
N ALA A 48 -17.87 4.34 1.88
CA ALA A 48 -17.23 4.50 3.18
C ALA A 48 -15.70 4.76 3.06
N VAL A 49 -15.02 4.13 2.11
CA VAL A 49 -13.60 4.40 1.81
C VAL A 49 -13.40 5.85 1.36
N ILE A 50 -14.25 6.32 0.45
CA ILE A 50 -14.22 7.70 -0.04
C ILE A 50 -14.52 8.67 1.11
N ALA A 51 -15.54 8.38 1.91
CA ALA A 51 -15.89 9.19 3.08
C ALA A 51 -14.74 9.22 4.11
N ALA A 52 -14.07 8.10 4.36
CA ALA A 52 -12.92 8.02 5.26
C ALA A 52 -11.76 8.90 4.80
N TYR A 53 -11.47 8.88 3.51
CA TYR A 53 -10.43 9.73 2.94
C TYR A 53 -10.74 11.22 3.09
N PHE A 54 -11.92 11.64 2.68
CA PHE A 54 -12.31 13.06 2.72
C PHE A 54 -12.49 13.56 4.16
N ALA A 55 -13.15 12.80 5.02
CA ALA A 55 -13.32 13.17 6.43
C ALA A 55 -11.98 13.37 7.15
N ALA A 56 -11.00 12.49 6.89
CA ALA A 56 -9.66 12.66 7.43
C ALA A 56 -8.96 13.89 6.83
N SER A 57 -9.08 14.12 5.51
CA SER A 57 -8.47 15.25 4.82
C SER A 57 -9.03 16.59 5.31
N ASP A 58 -10.33 16.69 5.53
CA ASP A 58 -10.98 17.90 6.07
C ASP A 58 -10.51 18.23 7.49
N LEU A 59 -10.18 17.21 8.28
CA LEU A 59 -9.58 17.34 9.62
C LEU A 59 -8.06 17.62 9.57
N GLN A 60 -7.50 17.86 8.38
CA GLN A 60 -6.06 17.98 8.18
C GLN A 60 -5.28 16.76 8.71
N ALA A 61 -5.89 15.58 8.64
CA ALA A 61 -5.32 14.30 8.96
C ALA A 61 -4.88 13.55 7.71
N SER A 62 -4.20 12.41 7.87
CA SER A 62 -3.78 11.56 6.76
C SER A 62 -4.95 10.74 6.23
N GLY A 63 -5.52 11.12 5.07
CA GLY A 63 -6.56 10.35 4.37
C GLY A 63 -6.09 8.93 3.99
N PHE A 64 -4.83 8.77 3.58
CA PHE A 64 -4.26 7.45 3.28
C PHE A 64 -4.20 6.54 4.52
N MET A 65 -3.83 7.10 5.68
CA MET A 65 -3.83 6.37 6.94
C MET A 65 -5.25 5.96 7.34
N ALA A 66 -6.23 6.86 7.17
CA ALA A 66 -7.62 6.56 7.46
C ALA A 66 -8.15 5.40 6.61
N VAL A 67 -7.91 5.43 5.30
CA VAL A 67 -8.32 4.34 4.39
C VAL A 67 -7.61 3.03 4.70
N PHE A 68 -6.32 3.08 5.03
CA PHE A 68 -5.56 1.90 5.41
C PHE A 68 -6.13 1.23 6.66
N VAL A 69 -6.37 2.01 7.71
CA VAL A 69 -6.94 1.51 8.97
C VAL A 69 -8.38 1.04 8.78
N PHE A 70 -9.17 1.76 7.99
CA PHE A 70 -10.51 1.31 7.57
C PHE A 70 -10.45 -0.09 6.95
N GLY A 71 -9.52 -0.31 6.02
CA GLY A 71 -9.33 -1.62 5.38
C GLY A 71 -8.93 -2.72 6.36
N ILE A 72 -8.08 -2.41 7.37
CA ILE A 72 -7.73 -3.35 8.44
C ILE A 72 -8.96 -3.74 9.26
N VAL A 73 -9.78 -2.78 9.65
CA VAL A 73 -10.99 -3.04 10.44
C VAL A 73 -11.97 -3.90 9.65
N LEU A 74 -12.24 -3.54 8.40
CA LEU A 74 -13.15 -4.27 7.54
C LEU A 74 -12.65 -5.68 7.23
N GLY A 75 -11.36 -5.84 6.96
CA GLY A 75 -10.75 -7.15 6.68
C GLY A 75 -10.65 -8.07 7.90
N ASN A 76 -10.75 -7.53 9.12
CA ASN A 76 -10.72 -8.28 10.37
C ASN A 76 -12.04 -8.17 11.15
N GLN A 77 -13.14 -7.96 10.48
CA GLN A 77 -14.46 -7.75 11.09
C GLN A 77 -14.87 -8.87 12.06
N GLU A 78 -14.48 -10.11 11.80
CA GLU A 78 -14.74 -11.25 12.69
C GLU A 78 -14.10 -11.08 14.07
N THR A 79 -12.92 -10.47 14.14
CA THR A 79 -12.22 -10.17 15.42
C THR A 79 -13.01 -9.17 16.27
N PHE A 80 -13.81 -8.31 15.61
CA PHE A 80 -14.68 -7.35 16.28
C PHE A 80 -16.09 -7.89 16.57
N GLY A 81 -16.30 -9.20 16.35
CA GLY A 81 -17.59 -9.86 16.59
C GLY A 81 -18.64 -9.65 15.51
N PHE A 82 -18.22 -9.18 14.32
CA PHE A 82 -19.10 -9.05 13.18
C PHE A 82 -19.02 -10.30 12.30
N GLN A 83 -20.16 -10.82 11.86
CA GLN A 83 -20.25 -11.99 11.00
C GLN A 83 -21.06 -11.65 9.75
N MET A 84 -20.42 -11.78 8.60
CA MET A 84 -21.08 -11.64 7.31
C MET A 84 -21.41 -13.02 6.76
N HIS A 85 -22.54 -13.15 6.07
CA HIS A 85 -22.86 -14.40 5.38
C HIS A 85 -21.81 -14.71 4.31
N ALA A 86 -21.43 -15.99 4.18
CA ALA A 86 -20.32 -16.40 3.32
C ALA A 86 -20.46 -15.91 1.86
N GLY A 87 -21.69 -15.92 1.31
CA GLY A 87 -21.93 -15.43 -0.05
C GLY A 87 -21.73 -13.92 -0.23
N GLU A 88 -22.02 -13.12 0.79
CA GLU A 88 -21.84 -11.67 0.77
C GLU A 88 -20.37 -11.31 0.99
N ALA A 89 -19.71 -12.01 1.90
CA ALA A 89 -18.27 -11.86 2.13
C ALA A 89 -17.46 -12.16 0.87
N GLN A 90 -17.83 -13.23 0.14
CA GLN A 90 -17.18 -13.56 -1.12
C GLN A 90 -17.40 -12.48 -2.18
N LYS A 91 -18.63 -11.98 -2.35
CA LYS A 91 -18.94 -10.89 -3.30
C LYS A 91 -18.13 -9.62 -2.97
N LEU A 92 -18.04 -9.27 -1.69
CA LEU A 92 -17.24 -8.12 -1.24
C LEU A 92 -15.76 -8.34 -1.56
N ALA A 93 -15.21 -9.52 -1.26
CA ALA A 93 -13.81 -9.83 -1.54
C ALA A 93 -13.49 -9.75 -3.04
N GLU A 94 -14.33 -10.36 -3.89
CA GLU A 94 -14.18 -10.31 -5.36
C GLU A 94 -14.25 -8.88 -5.89
N PHE A 95 -15.19 -8.07 -5.37
CA PHE A 95 -15.30 -6.64 -5.71
C PHE A 95 -14.06 -5.86 -5.33
N VAL A 96 -13.57 -6.02 -4.10
CA VAL A 96 -12.38 -5.32 -3.60
C VAL A 96 -11.15 -5.70 -4.42
N LEU A 97 -10.96 -7.00 -4.72
CA LEU A 97 -9.85 -7.48 -5.55
C LEU A 97 -9.90 -6.90 -6.96
N THR A 98 -11.06 -6.95 -7.62
CA THR A 98 -11.26 -6.45 -8.98
C THR A 98 -11.07 -4.93 -9.04
N THR A 99 -11.69 -4.19 -8.11
CA THR A 99 -11.57 -2.72 -8.03
C THR A 99 -10.13 -2.30 -7.75
N SER A 100 -9.45 -2.98 -6.83
CA SER A 100 -8.04 -2.72 -6.53
C SER A 100 -7.15 -2.95 -7.75
N PHE A 101 -7.41 -3.99 -8.52
CA PHE A 101 -6.68 -4.27 -9.76
C PHE A 101 -6.89 -3.16 -10.79
N ILE A 102 -8.13 -2.75 -11.03
CA ILE A 102 -8.47 -1.66 -11.95
C ILE A 102 -7.82 -0.35 -11.52
N MET A 103 -7.94 0.02 -10.24
CA MET A 103 -7.33 1.25 -9.70
C MET A 103 -5.80 1.22 -9.82
N ARG A 104 -5.17 0.06 -9.63
CA ARG A 104 -3.74 -0.13 -9.84
C ARG A 104 -3.34 0.17 -11.28
N LEU A 105 -4.08 -0.34 -12.25
CA LEU A 105 -3.83 -0.03 -13.67
C LEU A 105 -3.95 1.46 -13.95
N PHE A 106 -5.02 2.11 -13.47
CA PHE A 106 -5.22 3.54 -13.64
C PHE A 106 -4.06 4.36 -13.07
N ILE A 107 -3.60 4.05 -11.86
CA ILE A 107 -2.51 4.78 -11.21
C ILE A 107 -1.21 4.63 -12.01
N PHE A 108 -0.89 3.44 -12.53
CA PHE A 108 0.31 3.26 -13.34
C PHE A 108 0.21 3.93 -14.70
N ILE A 109 -0.95 3.95 -15.34
CA ILE A 109 -1.19 4.67 -16.59
C ILE A 109 -1.05 6.17 -16.35
N LEU A 110 -1.67 6.72 -15.32
CA LEU A 110 -1.58 8.15 -14.97
C LEU A 110 -0.14 8.56 -14.65
N LEU A 111 0.58 7.75 -13.86
CA LEU A 111 1.99 8.02 -13.58
C LEU A 111 2.80 8.04 -14.88
N GLY A 112 2.63 7.04 -15.74
CA GLY A 112 3.33 6.96 -17.02
C GLY A 112 3.03 8.15 -17.94
N ALA A 113 1.77 8.61 -17.95
CA ALA A 113 1.35 9.76 -18.74
C ALA A 113 1.86 11.12 -18.22
N GLN A 114 2.16 11.22 -16.92
CA GLN A 114 2.63 12.46 -16.27
C GLN A 114 4.15 12.54 -16.16
N VAL A 115 4.87 11.47 -16.47
CA VAL A 115 6.34 11.45 -16.39
C VAL A 115 6.95 12.30 -17.51
N ASP A 116 7.79 13.24 -17.12
CA ASP A 116 8.64 13.97 -18.06
C ASP A 116 9.89 13.16 -18.39
N PHE A 117 9.89 12.55 -19.57
CA PHE A 117 11.03 11.75 -20.05
C PHE A 117 12.32 12.56 -20.26
N ALA A 118 12.22 13.87 -20.49
CA ALA A 118 13.38 14.72 -20.58
C ALA A 118 14.02 14.89 -19.20
N GLU A 119 13.23 15.02 -18.16
CA GLU A 119 13.69 15.09 -16.78
C GLU A 119 14.26 13.74 -16.30
N VAL A 120 13.61 12.63 -16.66
CA VAL A 120 14.17 11.28 -16.44
C VAL A 120 15.54 11.14 -17.12
N GLY A 121 15.67 11.60 -18.37
CA GLY A 121 16.93 11.54 -19.12
C GLY A 121 18.05 12.38 -18.51
N ARG A 122 17.73 13.50 -17.89
CA ARG A 122 18.71 14.35 -17.19
C ARG A 122 19.25 13.72 -15.90
N HIS A 123 18.39 13.00 -15.17
CA HIS A 123 18.68 12.50 -13.83
C HIS A 123 18.78 10.96 -13.76
N TRP A 124 18.78 10.27 -14.89
CA TRP A 124 18.67 8.81 -14.94
C TRP A 124 19.76 8.09 -14.15
N LEU A 125 21.03 8.55 -14.26
CA LEU A 125 22.15 7.97 -13.51
C LEU A 125 21.96 8.13 -12.00
N GLY A 126 21.54 9.32 -11.55
CA GLY A 126 21.25 9.57 -10.14
C GLY A 126 20.05 8.73 -9.66
N ALA A 127 18.99 8.64 -10.45
CA ALA A 127 17.82 7.83 -10.13
C ALA A 127 18.18 6.34 -10.03
N VAL A 128 18.90 5.79 -10.99
CA VAL A 128 19.38 4.40 -10.95
C VAL A 128 20.29 4.15 -9.75
N ALA A 129 21.21 5.07 -9.46
CA ALA A 129 22.11 4.94 -8.30
C ALA A 129 21.31 4.93 -6.98
N VAL A 130 20.37 5.86 -6.79
CA VAL A 130 19.50 5.91 -5.61
C VAL A 130 18.68 4.63 -5.46
N VAL A 131 18.06 4.18 -6.54
CA VAL A 131 17.25 2.95 -6.52
C VAL A 131 18.11 1.72 -6.23
N THR A 132 19.32 1.64 -6.80
CA THR A 132 20.27 0.55 -6.53
C THR A 132 20.68 0.53 -5.06
N VAL A 133 20.99 1.69 -4.47
CA VAL A 133 21.30 1.80 -3.02
C VAL A 133 20.09 1.40 -2.17
N LEU A 134 18.88 1.81 -2.55
CA LEU A 134 17.66 1.37 -1.87
C LEU A 134 17.48 -0.16 -1.92
N MET A 135 17.72 -0.76 -3.06
CA MET A 135 17.57 -2.22 -3.24
C MET A 135 18.65 -3.02 -2.52
N LEU A 136 19.92 -2.61 -2.63
CA LEU A 136 21.06 -3.41 -2.18
C LEU A 136 21.56 -3.06 -0.78
N VAL A 137 21.25 -1.88 -0.27
CA VAL A 137 21.72 -1.41 1.03
C VAL A 137 20.55 -1.16 1.98
N ALA A 138 19.66 -0.26 1.64
CA ALA A 138 18.58 0.13 2.55
C ALA A 138 17.62 -1.03 2.84
N ARG A 139 17.29 -1.83 1.84
CA ARG A 139 16.36 -2.96 1.98
C ARG A 139 16.94 -4.09 2.86
N PRO A 140 18.16 -4.62 2.60
CA PRO A 140 18.77 -5.58 3.52
C PRO A 140 18.88 -5.04 4.94
N MET A 141 19.33 -3.79 5.09
CA MET A 141 19.45 -3.16 6.40
C MET A 141 18.11 -3.15 7.15
N THR A 142 17.02 -2.77 6.47
CA THR A 142 15.67 -2.77 7.07
C THR A 142 15.21 -4.18 7.43
N VAL A 143 15.39 -5.14 6.52
CA VAL A 143 14.98 -6.54 6.75
C VAL A 143 15.72 -7.12 7.96
N PHE A 144 17.03 -6.99 8.01
CA PHE A 144 17.82 -7.52 9.12
C PHE A 144 17.52 -6.80 10.44
N LEU A 145 17.38 -5.48 10.44
CA LEU A 145 17.04 -4.71 11.65
C LEU A 145 15.66 -5.07 12.22
N CYS A 146 14.69 -5.37 11.35
CA CYS A 146 13.34 -5.70 11.78
C CYS A 146 13.17 -7.19 12.11
N ALA A 147 13.79 -8.08 11.35
CA ALA A 147 13.57 -9.52 11.49
C ALA A 147 14.47 -10.17 12.55
N LEU A 148 15.71 -9.71 12.73
CA LEU A 148 16.64 -10.29 13.71
C LEU A 148 16.17 -10.17 15.17
N PRO A 149 15.51 -9.07 15.62
CA PRO A 149 14.98 -9.00 16.97
C PRO A 149 13.84 -9.98 17.24
N ASP A 150 13.11 -10.41 16.20
CA ASP A 150 12.00 -11.35 16.34
C ASP A 150 12.49 -12.80 16.45
N ARG A 151 12.90 -13.18 17.65
CA ARG A 151 13.34 -14.54 17.96
C ARG A 151 12.23 -15.59 17.90
N ARG A 152 10.97 -15.18 17.91
CA ARG A 152 9.82 -16.11 17.88
C ARG A 152 9.60 -16.69 16.49
N ALA A 153 9.78 -15.89 15.45
CA ALA A 153 9.56 -16.30 14.06
C ALA A 153 10.63 -17.28 13.53
N ARG A 154 11.82 -17.36 14.19
CA ARG A 154 12.93 -18.27 13.80
C ARG A 154 13.27 -18.18 12.31
N TRP A 155 13.36 -16.97 11.76
CA TRP A 155 13.68 -16.71 10.37
C TRP A 155 14.94 -17.44 9.92
N ARG A 156 14.85 -18.16 8.80
CA ARG A 156 16.01 -18.76 8.16
C ARG A 156 16.73 -17.74 7.30
N LEU A 157 18.05 -17.86 7.19
CA LEU A 157 18.84 -16.94 6.35
C LEU A 157 18.36 -16.87 4.89
N PRO A 158 17.96 -17.98 4.20
CA PRO A 158 17.38 -17.93 2.88
C PRO A 158 16.10 -17.08 2.79
N GLU A 159 15.25 -17.15 3.81
CA GLU A 159 14.00 -16.35 3.88
C GLU A 159 14.31 -14.86 4.00
N LEU A 160 15.27 -14.49 4.85
CA LEU A 160 15.72 -13.10 4.99
C LEU A 160 16.34 -12.57 3.69
N LEU A 161 17.17 -13.36 3.02
CA LEU A 161 17.76 -12.99 1.75
C LEU A 161 16.69 -12.83 0.65
N PHE A 162 15.68 -13.70 0.65
CA PHE A 162 14.55 -13.56 -0.26
C PHE A 162 13.73 -12.30 0.03
N MET A 163 13.46 -12.00 1.30
CA MET A 163 12.80 -10.74 1.69
C MET A 163 13.60 -9.49 1.29
N CYS A 164 14.94 -9.56 1.30
CA CYS A 164 15.78 -8.47 0.82
C CYS A 164 15.62 -8.24 -0.69
N TRP A 165 15.44 -9.31 -1.46
CA TRP A 165 15.33 -9.23 -2.91
C TRP A 165 13.92 -8.87 -3.35
N THR A 166 12.89 -9.48 -2.75
CA THR A 166 11.50 -9.22 -3.11
C THR A 166 11.05 -7.87 -2.59
N ARG A 167 10.66 -7.03 -3.50
CA ARG A 167 10.05 -5.75 -3.17
C ARG A 167 8.88 -5.48 -4.10
N GLU A 168 7.76 -5.15 -3.53
CA GLU A 168 6.67 -4.53 -4.25
C GLU A 168 6.86 -3.01 -4.18
N THR A 169 7.52 -2.42 -5.19
CA THR A 169 7.37 -1.00 -5.44
C THR A 169 5.99 -0.82 -6.03
N GLY A 170 5.09 -0.43 -5.16
CA GLY A 170 3.70 -0.55 -5.51
C GLY A 170 3.07 0.75 -5.98
N VAL A 171 1.78 0.65 -6.10
CA VAL A 171 0.82 1.69 -6.44
C VAL A 171 0.91 2.89 -5.50
N ILE A 172 1.28 2.69 -4.21
CA ILE A 172 1.35 3.79 -3.23
C ILE A 172 2.41 4.84 -3.60
N PRO A 173 3.68 4.49 -3.86
CA PRO A 173 4.66 5.48 -4.33
C PRO A 173 4.24 6.16 -5.64
N ALA A 174 3.61 5.43 -6.57
CA ALA A 174 3.10 5.99 -7.80
C ALA A 174 1.98 7.00 -7.56
N ALA A 175 1.01 6.67 -6.70
CA ALA A 175 -0.08 7.57 -6.33
C ALA A 175 0.42 8.82 -5.60
N LEU A 176 1.38 8.67 -4.68
CA LEU A 176 1.99 9.80 -3.97
C LEU A 176 2.80 10.71 -4.91
N ALA A 177 3.53 10.14 -5.87
CA ALA A 177 4.24 10.92 -6.87
C ALA A 177 3.26 11.72 -7.75
N GLY A 178 2.13 11.12 -8.17
CA GLY A 178 1.06 11.81 -8.88
C GLY A 178 0.42 12.93 -8.06
N LEU A 179 0.18 12.71 -6.77
CA LEU A 179 -0.33 13.72 -5.86
C LEU A 179 0.65 14.90 -5.70
N LEU A 180 1.95 14.63 -5.57
CA LEU A 180 2.97 15.68 -5.50
C LEU A 180 3.05 16.49 -6.80
N LEU A 181 2.92 15.86 -7.96
CA LEU A 181 2.85 16.54 -9.25
C LEU A 181 1.62 17.44 -9.33
N SER A 182 0.45 16.94 -8.92
CA SER A 182 -0.80 17.71 -8.96
C SER A 182 -0.81 18.89 -7.99
N SER A 183 -0.11 18.78 -6.85
CA SER A 183 0.04 19.85 -5.86
C SER A 183 1.15 20.85 -6.20
N GLN A 184 1.86 20.64 -7.32
CA GLN A 184 3.00 21.47 -7.73
C GLN A 184 4.07 21.65 -6.64
N ALA A 185 4.28 20.62 -5.84
CA ALA A 185 5.25 20.66 -4.77
C ALA A 185 6.69 20.84 -5.32
N PRO A 186 7.56 21.62 -4.61
CA PRO A 186 8.95 21.77 -5.03
C PRO A 186 9.65 20.41 -5.21
N GLY A 187 10.27 20.19 -6.37
CA GLY A 187 10.97 18.93 -6.67
C GLY A 187 10.06 17.76 -7.07
N ALA A 188 8.74 17.94 -7.23
CA ALA A 188 7.80 16.90 -7.58
C ALA A 188 8.18 16.14 -8.86
N HIS A 189 8.68 16.83 -9.89
CA HIS A 189 9.13 16.20 -11.15
C HIS A 189 10.32 15.25 -10.93
N VAL A 190 11.29 15.63 -10.10
CA VAL A 190 12.44 14.77 -9.77
C VAL A 190 11.97 13.54 -8.97
N ILE A 191 11.09 13.74 -7.97
CA ILE A 191 10.54 12.64 -7.16
C ILE A 191 9.76 11.67 -8.06
N ALA A 192 8.91 12.17 -8.96
CA ALA A 192 8.15 11.35 -9.89
C ALA A 192 9.07 10.57 -10.85
N SER A 193 10.12 11.22 -11.36
CA SER A 193 11.11 10.58 -12.23
C SER A 193 11.86 9.44 -11.51
N VAL A 194 12.33 9.67 -10.28
CA VAL A 194 12.99 8.64 -9.48
C VAL A 194 12.03 7.49 -9.16
N THR A 195 10.79 7.82 -8.79
CA THR A 195 9.74 6.82 -8.53
C THR A 195 9.44 5.97 -9.76
N PHE A 196 9.34 6.59 -10.93
CA PHE A 196 9.14 5.89 -12.19
C PHE A 196 10.29 4.92 -12.50
N VAL A 197 11.54 5.38 -12.36
CA VAL A 197 12.73 4.53 -12.53
C VAL A 197 12.72 3.37 -11.52
N ALA A 198 12.35 3.63 -10.26
CA ALA A 198 12.25 2.60 -9.24
C ALA A 198 11.21 1.52 -9.61
N ILE A 199 10.05 1.92 -10.10
CA ILE A 199 9.01 1.02 -10.57
C ILE A 199 9.50 0.20 -11.76
N LEU A 200 10.12 0.83 -12.76
CA LEU A 200 10.68 0.13 -13.91
C LEU A 200 11.75 -0.89 -13.51
N MET A 201 12.71 -0.51 -12.65
CA MET A 201 13.73 -1.44 -12.16
C MET A 201 13.13 -2.62 -11.41
N THR A 202 12.09 -2.39 -10.60
CA THR A 202 11.40 -3.46 -9.90
C THR A 202 10.70 -4.42 -10.87
N ILE A 203 9.99 -3.89 -11.85
CA ILE A 203 9.24 -4.71 -12.82
C ILE A 203 10.19 -5.43 -13.77
N LEU A 204 11.25 -4.77 -14.25
CA LEU A 204 12.15 -5.33 -15.27
C LEU A 204 13.25 -6.22 -14.67
N VAL A 205 13.67 -5.99 -13.45
CA VAL A 205 14.78 -6.71 -12.81
C VAL A 205 14.29 -7.64 -11.70
N GLN A 206 13.61 -7.10 -10.70
CA GLN A 206 13.24 -7.91 -9.53
C GLN A 206 12.12 -8.90 -9.83
N ALA A 207 11.04 -8.48 -10.50
CA ALA A 207 9.91 -9.35 -10.74
C ALA A 207 10.28 -10.62 -11.55
N PRO A 208 11.00 -10.53 -12.69
CA PRO A 208 11.39 -11.73 -13.45
C PRO A 208 12.38 -12.63 -12.73
N THR A 209 13.22 -12.05 -11.85
CA THR A 209 14.27 -12.81 -11.14
C THR A 209 13.78 -13.40 -9.82
N THR A 210 12.61 -13.03 -9.35
CA THR A 210 12.08 -13.48 -8.04
C THR A 210 11.96 -15.00 -7.97
N GLU A 211 11.40 -15.65 -8.98
CA GLU A 211 11.25 -17.11 -9.02
C GLU A 211 12.63 -17.81 -9.04
N TRP A 212 13.56 -17.30 -9.83
CA TRP A 212 14.91 -17.83 -9.90
C TRP A 212 15.64 -17.72 -8.54
N VAL A 213 15.50 -16.58 -7.85
CA VAL A 213 16.08 -16.38 -6.51
C VAL A 213 15.44 -17.33 -5.50
N ALA A 214 14.10 -17.46 -5.51
CA ALA A 214 13.39 -18.40 -4.64
C ALA A 214 13.86 -19.85 -4.83
N ARG A 215 14.03 -20.27 -6.09
CA ARG A 215 14.53 -21.59 -6.47
C ARG A 215 15.95 -21.81 -5.97
N LYS A 216 16.85 -20.82 -6.17
CA LYS A 216 18.25 -20.90 -5.75
C LYS A 216 18.40 -20.95 -4.22
N LEU A 217 17.50 -20.32 -3.49
CA LEU A 217 17.45 -20.32 -2.03
C LEU A 217 16.72 -21.54 -1.43
N GLY A 218 16.17 -22.43 -2.27
CA GLY A 218 15.47 -23.64 -1.83
C GLY A 218 14.14 -23.32 -1.11
N LEU A 219 13.47 -22.24 -1.50
CA LEU A 219 12.21 -21.77 -0.89
C LEU A 219 10.97 -22.19 -1.71
N LEU A 220 11.15 -22.81 -2.87
CA LEU A 220 10.03 -23.35 -3.65
C LEU A 220 9.67 -24.72 -3.08
N GLU A 221 8.44 -24.89 -2.65
CA GLU A 221 7.87 -26.19 -2.39
C GLU A 221 7.74 -26.94 -3.72
N SER A 222 8.29 -28.14 -3.78
CA SER A 222 8.04 -29.06 -4.89
C SER A 222 6.56 -29.47 -4.84
N GLY A 223 5.72 -28.85 -5.69
CA GLY A 223 4.33 -29.26 -5.90
C GLY A 223 4.23 -30.64 -6.55
#